data_ee91a75c2536a5ab274a6e3e5af1aecb
#
_entry.id   ee91a75c2536a5ab274a6e3e5af1aecb
#
_cell.length_a   1.000
_cell.length_b   1.000
_cell.length_c   1.000
_cell.angle_alpha   90.00
_cell.angle_beta   90.00
_cell.angle_gamma   90.00
#
_symmetry.space_group_name_H-M   'P 1'
#
loop_
_entity.id
_entity.type
_entity.pdbx_description
1 polymer ?
#
loop_
_entity_poly.entity_id
_entity_poly.type
_entity_poly.pdbx_seq_one_letter_code
_entity_poly.pdbx_strand_id
1 'polypeptide(L)'
;MLLAGFSKREFFFLFLLLFSVFSGSIRKWLLLPDVVNHGLLAFQLLIPWIFCIGFYPWNQSKIYPFLFAHLSFLFVLALLPGGCGFFHSLSGFLLHGGFWTALFVFLANSNKVNWGRFYPVLLLILCIETILAVFQYMLPPHHLINQYANFNAIGDIALIGESARVTGTFSYVSGFGAYILFMSLQLWFVNIQYRVNQLVIFFHEVCLAILATLNGSRAVTFAFILILIASRFAGERSTSGYLIYGLFSCLLFILLMLLPDFKEWILEPIFNLTDRVTTNVDSGEQTSRFITPWKNMFFFSSENEWFGYGLGCTYQGANEIWGVSLGILKYGYFEEELERILIEGGWFLLLLKVSFALLFIVLSSIPRGLSSLIFLLIFGYFPLVSNTYNSFFFLWGIISLSWQYEQKNRFLHS
;
A
#
# COMPACT_ATOMS: atom_id res chain seq x y z
N MET A 1 -10.09 -12.23 -24.42
CA MET A 1 -9.00 -11.47 -25.07
C MET A 1 -7.99 -10.89 -24.07
N LEU A 2 -8.42 -10.31 -22.93
CA LEU A 2 -7.51 -9.69 -21.92
C LEU A 2 -6.40 -10.61 -21.39
N LEU A 3 -6.64 -11.91 -21.29
CA LEU A 3 -5.68 -12.89 -20.73
C LEU A 3 -4.92 -13.67 -21.81
N ALA A 4 -5.20 -13.43 -23.09
CA ALA A 4 -4.51 -14.09 -24.19
C ALA A 4 -3.05 -13.63 -24.23
N GLY A 5 -2.13 -14.58 -24.14
CA GLY A 5 -0.69 -14.32 -24.17
C GLY A 5 0.01 -14.23 -22.80
N PHE A 6 -0.71 -14.40 -21.68
CA PHE A 6 -0.09 -14.54 -20.38
C PHE A 6 0.67 -15.87 -20.30
N SER A 7 1.90 -15.82 -19.80
CA SER A 7 2.67 -17.00 -19.42
C SER A 7 2.12 -17.62 -18.14
N LYS A 8 2.46 -18.90 -17.86
CA LYS A 8 2.08 -19.55 -16.58
C LYS A 8 2.54 -18.74 -15.37
N ARG A 9 3.71 -18.08 -15.46
CA ARG A 9 4.27 -17.25 -14.40
C ARG A 9 3.46 -15.95 -14.21
N GLU A 10 3.06 -15.31 -15.29
CA GLU A 10 2.22 -14.11 -15.25
C GLU A 10 0.84 -14.44 -14.68
N PHE A 11 0.25 -15.60 -15.02
CA PHE A 11 -0.98 -16.06 -14.38
C PHE A 11 -0.84 -16.26 -12.87
N PHE A 12 0.28 -16.80 -12.42
CA PHE A 12 0.57 -16.96 -11.00
C PHE A 12 0.60 -15.60 -10.28
N PHE A 13 1.30 -14.61 -10.83
CA PHE A 13 1.32 -13.26 -10.26
C PHE A 13 -0.05 -12.57 -10.32
N LEU A 14 -0.79 -12.77 -11.40
CA LEU A 14 -2.15 -12.28 -11.51
C LEU A 14 -3.05 -12.87 -10.43
N PHE A 15 -2.94 -14.16 -10.14
CA PHE A 15 -3.68 -14.80 -9.06
C PHE A 15 -3.35 -14.17 -7.71
N LEU A 16 -2.07 -13.93 -7.39
CA LEU A 16 -1.68 -13.28 -6.15
C LEU A 16 -2.25 -11.85 -6.04
N LEU A 17 -2.25 -11.12 -7.15
CA LEU A 17 -2.85 -9.78 -7.20
C LEU A 17 -4.35 -9.82 -6.94
N LEU A 18 -5.08 -10.66 -7.67
CA LEU A 18 -6.53 -10.81 -7.51
C LEU A 18 -6.90 -11.27 -6.10
N PHE A 19 -6.16 -12.24 -5.56
CA PHE A 19 -6.35 -12.67 -4.18
C PHE A 19 -6.16 -11.52 -3.20
N SER A 20 -5.10 -10.70 -3.35
CA SER A 20 -4.84 -9.56 -2.47
C SER A 20 -5.93 -8.50 -2.55
N VAL A 21 -6.50 -8.26 -3.72
CA VAL A 21 -7.60 -7.30 -3.89
C VAL A 21 -8.91 -7.84 -3.29
N PHE A 22 -9.28 -9.09 -3.61
CA PHE A 22 -10.61 -9.60 -3.30
C PHE A 22 -10.70 -10.40 -1.99
N SER A 23 -9.59 -10.72 -1.33
CA SER A 23 -9.62 -11.46 -0.06
C SER A 23 -10.38 -10.71 1.05
N GLY A 24 -10.35 -9.38 1.03
CA GLY A 24 -11.11 -8.57 1.97
C GLY A 24 -12.62 -8.72 1.80
N SER A 25 -13.14 -8.77 0.57
CA SER A 25 -14.56 -8.98 0.30
C SER A 25 -15.03 -10.36 0.73
N ILE A 26 -14.20 -11.39 0.54
CA ILE A 26 -14.48 -12.74 1.03
C ILE A 26 -14.65 -12.71 2.55
N ARG A 27 -13.76 -12.05 3.27
CA ARG A 27 -13.80 -11.93 4.73
C ARG A 27 -14.98 -11.10 5.23
N LYS A 28 -15.38 -10.05 4.50
CA LYS A 28 -16.49 -9.15 4.90
C LYS A 28 -17.86 -9.74 4.67
N TRP A 29 -18.06 -10.38 3.52
CA TRP A 29 -19.41 -10.65 3.02
C TRP A 29 -19.82 -12.14 3.06
N LEU A 30 -18.87 -13.08 3.23
CA LEU A 30 -19.20 -14.50 3.19
C LEU A 30 -19.48 -15.13 4.57
N LEU A 31 -19.54 -14.36 5.67
CA LEU A 31 -19.85 -14.85 7.02
C LEU A 31 -19.06 -16.15 7.36
N LEU A 32 -17.76 -16.12 7.11
CA LEU A 32 -16.89 -17.27 7.30
C LEU A 32 -16.67 -17.57 8.79
N PRO A 33 -16.48 -18.86 9.16
CA PRO A 33 -16.00 -19.20 10.50
C PRO A 33 -14.69 -18.49 10.84
N ASP A 34 -14.48 -18.12 12.11
CA ASP A 34 -13.31 -17.38 12.58
C ASP A 34 -11.99 -18.02 12.16
N VAL A 35 -11.89 -19.34 12.24
CA VAL A 35 -10.70 -20.09 11.82
C VAL A 35 -10.35 -19.86 10.35
N VAL A 36 -11.34 -19.84 9.47
CA VAL A 36 -11.15 -19.57 8.03
C VAL A 36 -10.76 -18.11 7.82
N ASN A 37 -11.39 -17.20 8.54
CA ASN A 37 -11.15 -15.77 8.48
C ASN A 37 -9.72 -15.42 8.95
N HIS A 38 -9.27 -16.01 10.07
CA HIS A 38 -7.89 -15.94 10.54
C HIS A 38 -6.90 -16.56 9.54
N GLY A 39 -7.26 -17.71 8.95
CA GLY A 39 -6.46 -18.37 7.92
C GLY A 39 -6.23 -17.47 6.69
N LEU A 40 -7.28 -16.77 6.23
CA LEU A 40 -7.16 -15.81 5.13
C LEU A 40 -6.28 -14.61 5.49
N LEU A 41 -6.35 -14.11 6.74
CA LEU A 41 -5.47 -13.06 7.24
C LEU A 41 -4.02 -13.54 7.31
N ALA A 42 -3.78 -14.72 7.87
CA ALA A 42 -2.46 -15.32 7.95
C ALA A 42 -1.85 -15.59 6.56
N PHE A 43 -2.67 -15.99 5.58
CA PHE A 43 -2.21 -16.21 4.21
C PHE A 43 -1.66 -14.93 3.58
N GLN A 44 -2.21 -13.77 3.91
CA GLN A 44 -1.69 -12.49 3.41
C GLN A 44 -0.25 -12.21 3.87
N LEU A 45 0.16 -12.68 5.04
CA LEU A 45 1.55 -12.61 5.50
C LEU A 45 2.51 -13.39 4.60
N LEU A 46 2.01 -14.47 4.00
CA LEU A 46 2.80 -15.35 3.14
C LEU A 46 2.90 -14.83 1.70
N ILE A 47 2.07 -13.88 1.27
CA ILE A 47 2.04 -13.42 -0.12
C ILE A 47 3.41 -12.94 -0.63
N PRO A 48 4.20 -12.10 0.08
CA PRO A 48 5.52 -11.70 -0.39
C PRO A 48 6.49 -12.89 -0.54
N TRP A 49 6.36 -13.91 0.28
CA TRP A 49 7.16 -15.14 0.23
C TRP A 49 6.77 -16.02 -0.95
N ILE A 50 5.46 -16.20 -1.14
CA ILE A 50 4.90 -16.92 -2.29
C ILE A 50 5.26 -16.20 -3.59
N PHE A 51 5.27 -14.87 -3.59
CA PHE A 51 5.74 -14.04 -4.70
C PHE A 51 7.18 -14.40 -5.11
N CYS A 52 8.08 -14.66 -4.16
CA CYS A 52 9.44 -15.11 -4.45
C CYS A 52 9.47 -16.45 -5.20
N ILE A 53 8.58 -17.38 -4.87
CA ILE A 53 8.47 -18.68 -5.52
C ILE A 53 8.14 -18.54 -7.00
N GLY A 54 7.35 -17.54 -7.38
CA GLY A 54 7.00 -17.25 -8.77
C GLY A 54 8.20 -16.95 -9.68
N PHE A 55 9.34 -16.58 -9.11
CA PHE A 55 10.59 -16.37 -9.87
C PHE A 55 11.49 -17.60 -9.97
N TYR A 56 11.13 -18.71 -9.35
CA TYR A 56 11.96 -19.92 -9.40
C TYR A 56 12.07 -20.49 -10.85
N PRO A 57 13.24 -21.03 -11.27
CA PRO A 57 14.53 -20.98 -10.60
C PRO A 57 15.11 -19.55 -10.60
N TRP A 58 15.74 -19.18 -9.48
CA TRP A 58 16.27 -17.83 -9.31
C TRP A 58 17.58 -17.66 -10.07
N ASN A 59 17.79 -16.48 -10.66
CA ASN A 59 19.07 -16.14 -11.25
C ASN A 59 20.11 -15.98 -10.13
N GLN A 60 21.36 -16.38 -10.41
CA GLN A 60 22.45 -16.10 -9.48
C GLN A 60 22.63 -14.59 -9.31
N SER A 61 22.76 -14.14 -8.07
CA SER A 61 22.92 -12.73 -7.75
C SER A 61 23.79 -12.53 -6.52
N LYS A 62 24.69 -11.53 -6.58
CA LYS A 62 25.54 -11.12 -5.46
C LYS A 62 24.76 -10.56 -4.27
N ILE A 63 23.46 -10.34 -4.44
CA ILE A 63 22.58 -9.79 -3.39
C ILE A 63 22.09 -10.86 -2.41
N TYR A 64 22.08 -12.12 -2.79
CA TYR A 64 21.57 -13.21 -1.94
C TYR A 64 22.32 -13.42 -0.62
N PRO A 65 23.65 -13.26 -0.53
CA PRO A 65 24.34 -13.29 0.74
C PRO A 65 23.82 -12.24 1.74
N PHE A 66 23.53 -11.03 1.25
CA PHE A 66 22.93 -9.95 2.08
C PHE A 66 21.51 -10.31 2.54
N LEU A 67 20.70 -10.90 1.64
CA LEU A 67 19.37 -11.40 2.02
C LEU A 67 19.46 -12.50 3.05
N PHE A 68 20.37 -13.45 2.87
CA PHE A 68 20.57 -14.52 3.85
C PHE A 68 21.00 -13.97 5.20
N ALA A 69 21.94 -13.03 5.24
CA ALA A 69 22.36 -12.37 6.47
C ALA A 69 21.19 -11.63 7.15
N HIS A 70 20.34 -10.94 6.35
CA HIS A 70 19.14 -10.29 6.86
C HIS A 70 18.16 -11.27 7.48
N LEU A 71 17.83 -12.34 6.78
CA LEU A 71 16.90 -13.35 7.28
C LEU A 71 17.44 -14.07 8.51
N SER A 72 18.75 -14.34 8.54
CA SER A 72 19.41 -14.92 9.73
C SER A 72 19.33 -13.96 10.92
N PHE A 73 19.54 -12.67 10.71
CA PHE A 73 19.40 -11.67 11.75
C PHE A 73 17.96 -11.57 12.27
N LEU A 74 16.97 -11.51 11.39
CA LEU A 74 15.56 -11.52 11.79
C LEU A 74 15.19 -12.82 12.53
N PHE A 75 15.73 -13.96 12.10
CA PHE A 75 15.51 -15.22 12.78
C PHE A 75 16.08 -15.21 14.20
N VAL A 76 17.28 -14.67 14.39
CA VAL A 76 17.86 -14.49 15.73
C VAL A 76 16.99 -13.58 16.58
N LEU A 77 16.54 -12.43 16.04
CA LEU A 77 15.62 -11.52 16.75
C LEU A 77 14.30 -12.21 17.12
N ALA A 78 13.76 -13.08 16.26
CA ALA A 78 12.54 -13.82 16.53
C ALA A 78 12.68 -14.86 17.64
N LEU A 79 13.91 -15.35 17.87
CA LEU A 79 14.21 -16.32 18.94
C LEU A 79 14.60 -15.66 20.28
N LEU A 80 14.86 -14.34 20.29
CA LEU A 80 15.15 -13.65 21.53
C LEU A 80 13.94 -13.72 22.47
N PRO A 81 14.16 -13.93 23.77
CA PRO A 81 13.08 -14.00 24.75
C PRO A 81 12.53 -12.59 25.05
N GLY A 82 11.99 -11.95 24.02
CA GLY A 82 11.26 -10.70 24.14
C GLY A 82 9.86 -10.94 24.70
N GLY A 83 9.19 -9.87 25.10
CA GLY A 83 7.86 -9.92 25.70
C GLY A 83 6.72 -10.42 24.79
N CYS A 84 7.02 -10.98 23.62
CA CYS A 84 6.05 -11.47 22.64
C CYS A 84 6.16 -12.99 22.54
N GLY A 85 5.04 -13.69 22.46
CA GLY A 85 5.04 -15.14 22.25
C GLY A 85 5.62 -15.57 20.91
N PHE A 86 5.97 -16.84 20.77
CA PHE A 86 6.55 -17.44 19.56
C PHE A 86 5.77 -17.11 18.28
N PHE A 87 4.44 -17.17 18.31
CA PHE A 87 3.61 -16.91 17.14
C PHE A 87 3.61 -15.44 16.74
N HIS A 88 3.72 -14.52 17.68
CA HIS A 88 3.93 -13.09 17.38
C HIS A 88 5.27 -12.88 16.69
N SER A 89 6.33 -13.48 17.22
CA SER A 89 7.68 -13.40 16.64
C SER A 89 7.74 -14.01 15.24
N LEU A 90 7.04 -15.11 15.00
CA LEU A 90 6.91 -15.71 13.67
C LEU A 90 6.18 -14.77 12.71
N SER A 91 5.08 -14.18 13.13
CA SER A 91 4.34 -13.20 12.33
C SER A 91 5.21 -11.98 11.99
N GLY A 92 5.95 -11.45 12.97
CA GLY A 92 6.91 -10.37 12.77
C GLY A 92 8.05 -10.75 11.82
N PHE A 93 8.61 -11.95 11.93
CA PHE A 93 9.61 -12.45 10.99
C PHE A 93 9.08 -12.47 9.55
N LEU A 94 7.87 -12.98 9.35
CA LEU A 94 7.24 -13.04 8.03
C LEU A 94 7.03 -11.64 7.43
N LEU A 95 6.58 -10.69 8.24
CA LEU A 95 6.34 -9.31 7.81
C LEU A 95 7.64 -8.56 7.51
N HIS A 96 8.56 -8.52 8.48
CA HIS A 96 9.81 -7.78 8.31
C HIS A 96 10.71 -8.36 7.21
N GLY A 97 10.67 -9.67 7.01
CA GLY A 97 11.46 -10.36 6.00
C GLY A 97 10.83 -10.35 4.61
N GLY A 98 9.50 -10.51 4.53
CA GLY A 98 8.80 -10.78 3.27
C GLY A 98 8.96 -9.69 2.22
N PHE A 99 8.69 -8.44 2.56
CA PHE A 99 8.78 -7.31 1.64
C PHE A 99 10.18 -7.16 1.02
N TRP A 100 11.21 -7.12 1.84
CA TRP A 100 12.58 -6.93 1.39
C TRP A 100 13.10 -8.12 0.58
N THR A 101 12.79 -9.34 1.02
CA THR A 101 13.15 -10.55 0.27
C THR A 101 12.52 -10.54 -1.11
N ALA A 102 11.23 -10.26 -1.21
CA ALA A 102 10.52 -10.21 -2.48
C ALA A 102 11.08 -9.11 -3.40
N LEU A 103 11.39 -7.93 -2.84
CA LEU A 103 11.95 -6.82 -3.61
C LEU A 103 13.31 -7.17 -4.22
N PHE A 104 14.20 -7.79 -3.46
CA PHE A 104 15.53 -8.16 -3.94
C PHE A 104 15.53 -9.40 -4.85
N VAL A 105 14.66 -10.37 -4.60
CA VAL A 105 14.43 -11.49 -5.53
C VAL A 105 13.92 -10.96 -6.87
N PHE A 106 13.03 -9.96 -6.86
CA PHE A 106 12.60 -9.29 -8.09
C PHE A 106 13.78 -8.63 -8.82
N LEU A 107 14.59 -7.81 -8.14
CA LEU A 107 15.73 -7.13 -8.78
C LEU A 107 16.66 -8.09 -9.51
N ALA A 108 16.90 -9.28 -8.92
CA ALA A 108 17.71 -10.32 -9.53
C ALA A 108 17.02 -11.03 -10.73
N ASN A 109 15.70 -10.89 -10.86
CA ASN A 109 14.87 -11.66 -11.81
C ASN A 109 13.90 -10.79 -12.63
N SER A 110 14.11 -9.49 -12.71
CA SER A 110 13.19 -8.49 -13.30
C SER A 110 12.70 -8.84 -14.71
N ASN A 111 13.57 -9.51 -15.51
CA ASN A 111 13.31 -9.86 -16.90
C ASN A 111 12.35 -11.02 -17.12
N LYS A 112 11.99 -11.74 -16.05
CA LYS A 112 11.20 -12.99 -16.17
C LYS A 112 9.71 -12.73 -16.36
N VAL A 113 9.24 -11.50 -16.18
CA VAL A 113 7.82 -11.12 -16.20
C VAL A 113 7.65 -9.82 -16.96
N ASN A 114 6.65 -9.76 -17.82
CA ASN A 114 6.26 -8.53 -18.49
C ASN A 114 5.17 -7.82 -17.68
N TRP A 115 5.57 -6.91 -16.80
CA TRP A 115 4.66 -6.18 -15.92
C TRP A 115 3.66 -5.28 -16.66
N GLY A 116 3.98 -4.86 -17.88
CA GLY A 116 3.06 -4.05 -18.70
C GLY A 116 1.77 -4.78 -19.08
N ARG A 117 1.79 -6.12 -19.11
CA ARG A 117 0.60 -6.92 -19.43
C ARG A 117 -0.48 -6.89 -18.35
N PHE A 118 -0.11 -6.56 -17.12
CA PHE A 118 -1.09 -6.48 -16.01
C PHE A 118 -1.95 -5.24 -16.07
N TYR A 119 -1.49 -4.17 -16.71
CA TYR A 119 -2.16 -2.88 -16.69
C TYR A 119 -3.64 -2.91 -17.14
N PRO A 120 -4.03 -3.59 -18.23
CA PRO A 120 -5.44 -3.67 -18.62
C PRO A 120 -6.33 -4.36 -17.57
N VAL A 121 -5.80 -5.38 -16.88
CA VAL A 121 -6.50 -6.06 -15.79
C VAL A 121 -6.61 -5.14 -14.57
N LEU A 122 -5.53 -4.43 -14.23
CA LEU A 122 -5.53 -3.45 -13.15
C LEU A 122 -6.54 -2.34 -13.40
N LEU A 123 -6.65 -1.85 -14.63
CA LEU A 123 -7.63 -0.84 -15.00
C LEU A 123 -9.08 -1.35 -14.86
N LEU A 124 -9.34 -2.60 -15.23
CA LEU A 124 -10.64 -3.24 -15.01
C LEU A 124 -10.97 -3.34 -13.52
N ILE A 125 -10.01 -3.76 -12.69
CA ILE A 125 -10.18 -3.81 -11.22
C ILE A 125 -10.46 -2.41 -10.68
N LEU A 126 -9.73 -1.40 -11.15
CA LEU A 126 -9.95 -0.01 -10.75
C LEU A 126 -11.37 0.46 -11.05
N CYS A 127 -11.92 0.12 -12.23
CA CYS A 127 -13.32 0.42 -12.57
C CYS A 127 -14.29 -0.24 -11.59
N ILE A 128 -14.08 -1.52 -11.29
CA ILE A 128 -14.93 -2.28 -10.36
C ILE A 128 -14.88 -1.64 -8.96
N GLU A 129 -13.69 -1.34 -8.47
CA GLU A 129 -13.49 -0.68 -7.17
C GLU A 129 -14.12 0.71 -7.13
N THR A 130 -14.04 1.47 -8.23
CA THR A 130 -14.66 2.81 -8.30
C THR A 130 -16.18 2.72 -8.23
N ILE A 131 -16.79 1.81 -8.99
CA ILE A 131 -18.24 1.59 -8.96
C ILE A 131 -18.67 1.15 -7.57
N LEU A 132 -17.97 0.18 -6.98
CA LEU A 132 -18.26 -0.31 -5.64
C LEU A 132 -18.11 0.79 -4.58
N ALA A 133 -17.08 1.60 -4.68
CA ALA A 133 -16.82 2.71 -3.77
C ALA A 133 -17.96 3.75 -3.78
N VAL A 134 -18.46 4.08 -4.98
CA VAL A 134 -19.61 4.98 -5.13
C VAL A 134 -20.85 4.38 -4.46
N PHE A 135 -21.15 3.09 -4.70
CA PHE A 135 -22.26 2.42 -4.03
C PHE A 135 -22.11 2.38 -2.50
N GLN A 136 -20.90 2.09 -2.01
CA GLN A 136 -20.63 2.08 -0.56
C GLN A 136 -20.88 3.45 0.08
N TYR A 137 -20.49 4.51 -0.60
CA TYR A 137 -20.71 5.88 -0.10
C TYR A 137 -22.19 6.27 -0.07
N MET A 138 -22.98 5.83 -1.06
CA MET A 138 -24.42 6.12 -1.18
C MET A 138 -25.27 5.38 -0.17
N LEU A 139 -24.82 4.22 0.28
CA LEU A 139 -25.59 3.35 1.15
C LEU A 139 -25.38 3.75 2.63
N PRO A 140 -26.39 3.51 3.49
CA PRO A 140 -26.26 3.77 4.92
C PRO A 140 -25.02 3.10 5.51
N PRO A 141 -24.34 3.69 6.51
CA PRO A 141 -23.15 3.11 7.11
C PRO A 141 -23.30 1.66 7.56
N HIS A 142 -24.47 1.30 8.10
CA HIS A 142 -24.75 -0.07 8.59
C HIS A 142 -25.13 -1.07 7.51
N HIS A 143 -25.11 -0.66 6.24
CA HIS A 143 -25.42 -1.59 5.15
C HIS A 143 -24.35 -2.69 5.05
N LEU A 144 -24.77 -3.92 4.68
CA LEU A 144 -23.88 -5.11 4.58
C LEU A 144 -22.60 -4.84 3.76
N ILE A 145 -22.72 -4.08 2.67
CA ILE A 145 -21.59 -3.75 1.78
C ILE A 145 -20.55 -2.86 2.48
N ASN A 146 -20.95 -2.07 3.50
CA ASN A 146 -20.09 -1.17 4.26
C ASN A 146 -19.41 -1.83 5.46
N GLN A 147 -19.77 -3.07 5.80
CA GLN A 147 -19.17 -3.77 6.93
C GLN A 147 -17.65 -3.94 6.74
N TYR A 148 -16.92 -3.90 7.85
CA TYR A 148 -15.50 -4.20 7.90
C TYR A 148 -15.27 -5.64 8.34
N ALA A 149 -14.14 -6.23 7.96
CA ALA A 149 -13.78 -7.58 8.39
C ALA A 149 -13.17 -7.57 9.79
N ASN A 150 -13.90 -7.04 10.78
CA ASN A 150 -13.50 -7.06 12.19
C ASN A 150 -14.18 -8.22 12.90
N PHE A 151 -13.43 -8.90 13.79
CA PHE A 151 -13.92 -10.06 14.55
C PHE A 151 -14.86 -9.68 15.70
N ASN A 152 -14.77 -8.44 16.21
CA ASN A 152 -15.44 -8.04 17.45
C ASN A 152 -16.46 -6.92 17.30
N ALA A 153 -16.78 -6.42 16.12
CA ALA A 153 -17.54 -5.20 16.04
C ALA A 153 -18.59 -5.18 14.93
N ILE A 154 -19.78 -5.54 15.28
CA ILE A 154 -20.98 -4.85 14.78
C ILE A 154 -20.92 -3.46 15.44
N GLY A 155 -20.20 -2.50 14.87
CA GLY A 155 -20.22 -1.16 15.45
C GLY A 155 -19.17 -0.15 14.99
N ASP A 156 -17.97 -0.57 14.70
CA ASP A 156 -16.87 0.40 14.46
C ASP A 156 -16.63 0.69 12.97
N ILE A 157 -17.67 1.12 12.28
CA ILE A 157 -17.49 1.65 10.92
C ILE A 157 -16.95 3.06 11.05
N ALA A 158 -15.75 3.30 10.49
CA ALA A 158 -15.20 4.63 10.46
C ALA A 158 -16.07 5.54 9.59
N LEU A 159 -16.49 6.67 10.12
CA LEU A 159 -17.35 7.63 9.44
C LEU A 159 -16.55 8.82 8.91
N ILE A 160 -17.09 9.44 7.88
CA ILE A 160 -16.71 10.74 7.37
C ILE A 160 -17.99 11.55 7.17
N GLY A 161 -18.22 12.54 8.04
CA GLY A 161 -19.55 13.11 8.18
C GLY A 161 -20.57 12.04 8.61
N GLU A 162 -21.66 11.91 7.90
CA GLU A 162 -22.70 10.90 8.12
C GLU A 162 -22.47 9.61 7.30
N SER A 163 -21.55 9.62 6.37
CA SER A 163 -21.28 8.51 5.43
C SER A 163 -20.17 7.58 5.94
N ALA A 164 -20.25 6.30 5.55
CA ALA A 164 -19.17 5.34 5.83
C ALA A 164 -17.90 5.70 5.05
N ARG A 165 -16.74 5.57 5.67
CA ARG A 165 -15.47 5.59 4.93
C ARG A 165 -15.39 4.34 4.07
N VAL A 166 -15.19 4.58 2.79
CA VAL A 166 -15.22 3.52 1.78
C VAL A 166 -13.99 2.61 1.88
N THR A 167 -14.23 1.31 1.77
CA THR A 167 -13.19 0.28 1.84
C THR A 167 -13.06 -0.55 0.55
N GLY A 168 -13.91 -0.34 -0.44
CA GLY A 168 -13.96 -1.20 -1.63
C GLY A 168 -14.12 -2.67 -1.24
N THR A 169 -13.38 -3.53 -1.90
CA THR A 169 -13.31 -4.97 -1.58
C THR A 169 -12.38 -5.29 -0.40
N PHE A 170 -11.68 -4.31 0.17
CA PHE A 170 -10.70 -4.51 1.24
C PHE A 170 -11.34 -4.66 2.61
N SER A 171 -10.65 -5.35 3.51
CA SER A 171 -11.12 -5.61 4.87
C SER A 171 -11.31 -4.34 5.70
N TYR A 172 -10.50 -3.30 5.42
CA TYR A 172 -10.46 -2.05 6.18
C TYR A 172 -9.98 -0.88 5.32
N VAL A 173 -10.24 0.35 5.76
CA VAL A 173 -9.94 1.61 5.06
C VAL A 173 -8.47 1.75 4.67
N SER A 174 -7.54 1.33 5.53
CA SER A 174 -6.09 1.44 5.27
C SER A 174 -5.63 0.52 4.12
N GLY A 175 -6.19 -0.68 4.00
CA GLY A 175 -5.90 -1.58 2.88
C GLY A 175 -6.36 -1.00 1.55
N PHE A 176 -7.54 -0.38 1.54
CA PHE A 176 -8.03 0.32 0.36
C PHE A 176 -7.17 1.54 0.00
N GLY A 177 -6.73 2.30 1.02
CA GLY A 177 -5.78 3.39 0.84
C GLY A 177 -4.46 2.92 0.19
N ALA A 178 -3.91 1.80 0.63
CA ALA A 178 -2.72 1.20 0.01
C ALA A 178 -2.93 0.82 -1.45
N TYR A 179 -4.11 0.29 -1.79
CA TYR A 179 -4.49 0.00 -3.18
C TYR A 179 -4.56 1.28 -4.03
N ILE A 180 -5.16 2.36 -3.52
CA ILE A 180 -5.22 3.65 -4.23
C ILE A 180 -3.80 4.16 -4.52
N LEU A 181 -2.89 4.08 -3.55
CA LEU A 181 -1.50 4.48 -3.75
C LEU A 181 -0.77 3.59 -4.76
N PHE A 182 -1.00 2.29 -4.69
CA PHE A 182 -0.49 1.37 -5.70
C PHE A 182 -0.97 1.74 -7.11
N MET A 183 -2.25 2.00 -7.29
CA MET A 183 -2.80 2.43 -8.58
C MET A 183 -2.28 3.80 -9.01
N SER A 184 -1.97 4.70 -8.07
CA SER A 184 -1.29 5.97 -8.37
C SER A 184 0.13 5.75 -8.92
N LEU A 185 0.88 4.78 -8.36
CA LEU A 185 2.18 4.37 -8.91
C LEU A 185 2.05 3.71 -10.29
N GLN A 186 0.95 2.97 -10.55
CA GLN A 186 0.65 2.46 -11.88
C GLN A 186 0.34 3.58 -12.88
N LEU A 187 -0.31 4.65 -12.44
CA LEU A 187 -0.49 5.85 -13.27
C LEU A 187 0.86 6.46 -13.66
N TRP A 188 1.81 6.54 -12.72
CA TRP A 188 3.17 6.97 -13.04
C TRP A 188 3.84 6.04 -14.06
N PHE A 189 3.76 4.73 -13.83
CA PHE A 189 4.23 3.72 -14.76
C PHE A 189 3.71 3.96 -16.19
N VAL A 190 2.41 4.20 -16.34
CA VAL A 190 1.76 4.40 -17.64
C VAL A 190 2.14 5.73 -18.28
N ASN A 191 2.35 6.78 -17.50
CA ASN A 191 2.79 8.08 -18.01
C ASN A 191 4.20 8.03 -18.63
N ILE A 192 5.05 7.11 -18.21
CA ILE A 192 6.35 6.87 -18.84
C ILE A 192 6.21 6.07 -20.13
N GLN A 193 5.15 5.26 -20.26
CA GLN A 193 4.94 4.36 -21.39
C GLN A 193 4.21 5.06 -22.53
N TYR A 194 4.91 5.36 -23.64
CA TYR A 194 4.39 6.14 -24.80
C TYR A 194 3.20 5.52 -25.55
N ARG A 195 2.82 4.26 -25.28
CA ARG A 195 1.84 3.53 -26.09
C ARG A 195 0.41 3.53 -25.54
N VAL A 196 0.16 4.14 -24.40
CA VAL A 196 -1.19 4.17 -23.81
C VAL A 196 -1.94 5.43 -24.27
N ASN A 197 -3.20 5.25 -24.66
CA ASN A 197 -4.06 6.37 -25.09
C ASN A 197 -4.26 7.35 -23.92
N GLN A 198 -4.17 8.64 -24.20
CA GLN A 198 -4.36 9.70 -23.21
C GLN A 198 -5.75 9.64 -22.54
N LEU A 199 -6.79 9.23 -23.29
CA LEU A 199 -8.13 9.05 -22.73
C LEU A 199 -8.14 7.98 -21.61
N VAL A 200 -7.40 6.88 -21.78
CA VAL A 200 -7.28 5.82 -20.77
C VAL A 200 -6.56 6.32 -19.52
N ILE A 201 -5.51 7.13 -19.70
CA ILE A 201 -4.78 7.75 -18.59
C ILE A 201 -5.69 8.71 -17.83
N PHE A 202 -6.39 9.57 -18.55
CA PHE A 202 -7.35 10.49 -17.98
C PHE A 202 -8.45 9.76 -17.19
N PHE A 203 -9.02 8.70 -17.76
CA PHE A 203 -9.99 7.86 -17.08
C PHE A 203 -9.43 7.25 -15.78
N HIS A 204 -8.19 6.76 -15.83
CA HIS A 204 -7.48 6.25 -14.65
C HIS A 204 -7.35 7.33 -13.55
N GLU A 205 -6.98 8.56 -13.94
CA GLU A 205 -6.86 9.69 -13.02
C GLU A 205 -8.20 10.06 -12.36
N VAL A 206 -9.27 10.10 -13.15
CA VAL A 206 -10.63 10.37 -12.63
C VAL A 206 -11.06 9.31 -11.62
N CYS A 207 -10.88 8.03 -11.94
CA CYS A 207 -11.18 6.96 -11.01
C CYS A 207 -10.40 7.11 -9.70
N LEU A 208 -9.09 7.40 -9.77
CA LEU A 208 -8.27 7.60 -8.57
C LEU A 208 -8.70 8.82 -7.76
N ALA A 209 -9.06 9.91 -8.41
CA ALA A 209 -9.56 11.11 -7.73
C ALA A 209 -10.84 10.81 -6.93
N ILE A 210 -11.78 10.08 -7.55
CA ILE A 210 -13.00 9.61 -6.89
C ILE A 210 -12.65 8.74 -5.68
N LEU A 211 -11.82 7.71 -5.88
CA LEU A 211 -11.45 6.78 -4.81
C LEU A 211 -10.73 7.46 -3.65
N ALA A 212 -9.77 8.35 -3.93
CA ALA A 212 -9.02 9.08 -2.91
C ALA A 212 -9.92 9.97 -2.07
N THR A 213 -10.92 10.63 -2.70
CA THR A 213 -11.91 11.47 -2.01
C THR A 213 -12.82 10.62 -1.12
N LEU A 214 -13.40 9.54 -1.67
CA LEU A 214 -14.36 8.69 -0.94
C LEU A 214 -13.70 7.85 0.18
N ASN A 215 -12.42 7.50 0.06
CA ASN A 215 -11.66 6.84 1.13
C ASN A 215 -11.53 7.74 2.38
N GLY A 216 -11.55 9.06 2.20
CA GLY A 216 -11.47 10.04 3.27
C GLY A 216 -10.15 10.04 4.05
N SER A 217 -9.10 9.43 3.52
CA SER A 217 -7.76 9.46 4.11
C SER A 217 -6.95 10.61 3.54
N ARG A 218 -6.66 11.60 4.39
CA ARG A 218 -5.83 12.77 4.03
C ARG A 218 -4.46 12.38 3.48
N ALA A 219 -3.82 11.40 4.12
CA ALA A 219 -2.50 10.90 3.71
C ALA A 219 -2.54 10.27 2.31
N VAL A 220 -3.58 9.48 2.02
CA VAL A 220 -3.77 8.86 0.69
C VAL A 220 -4.03 9.92 -0.36
N THR A 221 -4.92 10.89 -0.09
CA THR A 221 -5.22 11.97 -1.01
C THR A 221 -3.99 12.83 -1.31
N PHE A 222 -3.24 13.20 -0.27
CA PHE A 222 -2.01 13.98 -0.42
C PHE A 222 -0.95 13.21 -1.22
N ALA A 223 -0.73 11.95 -0.91
CA ALA A 223 0.23 11.12 -1.65
C ALA A 223 -0.20 10.90 -3.11
N PHE A 224 -1.49 10.70 -3.38
CA PHE A 224 -2.02 10.66 -4.74
C PHE A 224 -1.70 11.93 -5.52
N ILE A 225 -1.97 13.12 -4.95
CA ILE A 225 -1.69 14.41 -5.58
C ILE A 225 -0.18 14.56 -5.86
N LEU A 226 0.67 14.21 -4.88
CA LEU A 226 2.13 14.26 -5.08
C LEU A 226 2.59 13.34 -6.20
N ILE A 227 2.09 12.10 -6.26
CA ILE A 227 2.41 11.14 -7.31
C ILE A 227 1.90 11.63 -8.66
N LEU A 228 0.68 12.19 -8.71
CA LEU A 228 0.12 12.76 -9.92
C LEU A 228 1.00 13.88 -10.48
N ILE A 229 1.37 14.86 -9.64
CA ILE A 229 2.23 15.98 -10.01
C ILE A 229 3.60 15.45 -10.49
N ALA A 230 4.24 14.60 -9.69
CA ALA A 230 5.56 14.06 -10.00
C ALA A 230 5.57 13.22 -11.28
N SER A 231 4.51 12.46 -11.56
CA SER A 231 4.37 11.67 -12.78
C SER A 231 4.31 12.54 -14.04
N ARG A 232 3.77 13.76 -13.92
CA ARG A 232 3.72 14.71 -15.04
C ARG A 232 5.10 15.25 -15.39
N PHE A 233 5.93 15.54 -14.38
CA PHE A 233 7.31 15.98 -14.62
C PHE A 233 8.22 14.86 -15.13
N ALA A 234 7.91 13.60 -14.82
CA ALA A 234 8.67 12.46 -15.29
C ALA A 234 8.31 12.02 -16.73
N GLY A 235 7.16 12.47 -17.27
CA GLY A 235 6.69 12.13 -18.60
C GLY A 235 7.22 13.12 -19.65
N GLU A 236 7.65 12.60 -20.82
CA GLU A 236 8.07 13.40 -21.98
C GLU A 236 6.88 13.74 -22.90
N ARG A 237 5.65 13.66 -22.41
CA ARG A 237 4.43 13.82 -23.23
C ARG A 237 4.09 15.28 -23.45
N SER A 238 3.54 15.56 -24.64
CA SER A 238 3.01 16.88 -25.00
C SER A 238 1.89 17.30 -24.02
N THR A 239 1.99 18.51 -23.49
CA THR A 239 1.00 19.11 -22.58
C THR A 239 -0.33 19.45 -23.27
N SER A 240 -0.36 19.57 -24.60
CA SER A 240 -1.54 20.01 -25.36
C SER A 240 -2.73 19.05 -25.23
N GLY A 241 -2.50 17.74 -25.27
CA GLY A 241 -3.58 16.75 -25.09
C GLY A 241 -4.22 16.82 -23.70
N TYR A 242 -3.42 17.07 -22.68
CA TYR A 242 -3.91 17.20 -21.30
C TYR A 242 -4.77 18.45 -21.09
N LEU A 243 -4.44 19.56 -21.77
CA LEU A 243 -5.26 20.78 -21.72
C LEU A 243 -6.66 20.53 -22.29
N ILE A 244 -6.77 19.80 -23.40
CA ILE A 244 -8.07 19.48 -24.02
C ILE A 244 -8.91 18.61 -23.07
N TYR A 245 -8.33 17.53 -22.50
CA TYR A 245 -9.05 16.68 -21.55
C TYR A 245 -9.34 17.39 -20.23
N GLY A 246 -8.44 18.24 -19.76
CA GLY A 246 -8.68 19.09 -18.59
C GLY A 246 -9.85 20.06 -18.80
N LEU A 247 -9.89 20.74 -19.95
CA LEU A 247 -11.01 21.63 -20.31
C LEU A 247 -12.33 20.86 -20.45
N PHE A 248 -12.31 19.69 -21.09
CA PHE A 248 -13.49 18.84 -21.21
C PHE A 248 -13.99 18.37 -19.84
N SER A 249 -13.08 18.01 -18.93
CA SER A 249 -13.43 17.62 -17.56
C SER A 249 -14.03 18.77 -16.77
N CYS A 250 -13.42 19.97 -16.88
CA CYS A 250 -13.96 21.15 -16.22
C CYS A 250 -15.36 21.47 -16.75
N LEU A 251 -15.56 21.37 -18.07
CA LEU A 251 -16.87 21.60 -18.68
C LEU A 251 -17.89 20.56 -18.19
N LEU A 252 -17.51 19.27 -18.22
CA LEU A 252 -18.37 18.18 -17.72
C LEU A 252 -18.70 18.37 -16.24
N PHE A 253 -17.69 18.71 -15.42
CA PHE A 253 -17.88 19.00 -14.00
C PHE A 253 -18.85 20.17 -13.77
N ILE A 254 -18.70 21.26 -14.53
CA ILE A 254 -19.62 22.42 -14.48
C ILE A 254 -21.04 22.01 -14.87
N LEU A 255 -21.19 21.20 -15.94
CA LEU A 255 -22.51 20.72 -16.36
C LEU A 255 -23.17 19.84 -15.31
N LEU A 256 -22.40 18.96 -14.67
CA LEU A 256 -22.87 18.11 -13.58
C LEU A 256 -23.24 18.92 -12.33
N MET A 257 -22.52 20.00 -12.03
CA MET A 257 -22.83 20.92 -10.93
C MET A 257 -24.11 21.75 -11.12
N LEU A 258 -24.63 21.80 -12.35
CA LEU A 258 -25.94 22.40 -12.62
C LEU A 258 -27.12 21.53 -12.18
N LEU A 259 -26.88 20.22 -11.91
CA LEU A 259 -27.88 19.31 -11.39
C LEU A 259 -27.89 19.41 -9.85
N PRO A 260 -28.99 19.82 -9.18
CA PRO A 260 -29.01 20.07 -7.74
C PRO A 260 -28.57 18.86 -6.90
N ASP A 261 -29.17 17.71 -7.15
CA ASP A 261 -28.87 16.47 -6.43
C ASP A 261 -27.41 16.02 -6.61
N PHE A 262 -26.86 16.24 -7.80
CA PHE A 262 -25.49 15.87 -8.11
C PHE A 262 -24.47 16.80 -7.47
N LYS A 263 -24.85 18.07 -7.29
CA LYS A 263 -24.03 19.07 -6.59
C LYS A 263 -23.80 18.67 -5.13
N GLU A 264 -24.84 18.31 -4.40
CA GLU A 264 -24.72 17.85 -3.02
C GLU A 264 -23.85 16.59 -2.95
N TRP A 265 -24.08 15.65 -3.83
CA TRP A 265 -23.38 14.39 -3.93
C TRP A 265 -21.86 14.49 -4.14
N ILE A 266 -21.41 15.43 -4.96
CA ILE A 266 -19.99 15.68 -5.22
C ILE A 266 -19.37 16.54 -4.14
N LEU A 267 -20.09 17.56 -3.67
CA LEU A 267 -19.52 18.53 -2.73
C LEU A 267 -19.43 17.96 -1.31
N GLU A 268 -20.36 17.12 -0.89
CA GLU A 268 -20.35 16.56 0.45
C GLU A 268 -19.05 15.80 0.78
N PRO A 269 -18.55 14.83 -0.04
CA PRO A 269 -17.27 14.17 0.23
C PRO A 269 -16.09 15.14 0.26
N ILE A 270 -16.12 16.16 -0.60
CA ILE A 270 -15.05 17.18 -0.67
C ILE A 270 -15.08 18.04 0.58
N PHE A 271 -16.26 18.50 1.00
CA PHE A 271 -16.41 19.28 2.22
C PHE A 271 -16.02 18.48 3.45
N ASN A 272 -16.47 17.23 3.58
CA ASN A 272 -16.12 16.34 4.67
C ASN A 272 -14.60 16.11 4.74
N LEU A 273 -13.92 15.93 3.59
CA LEU A 273 -12.47 15.81 3.53
C LEU A 273 -11.78 17.13 3.94
N THR A 274 -12.30 18.28 3.44
CA THR A 274 -11.76 19.61 3.73
C THR A 274 -11.93 19.95 5.21
N ASP A 275 -13.10 19.70 5.78
CA ASP A 275 -13.39 19.93 7.19
C ASP A 275 -12.45 19.13 8.09
N ARG A 276 -12.20 17.85 7.77
CA ARG A 276 -11.19 17.05 8.47
C ARG A 276 -9.78 17.60 8.34
N VAL A 277 -9.43 18.21 7.22
CA VAL A 277 -8.12 18.86 7.06
C VAL A 277 -8.04 20.11 7.92
N THR A 278 -9.05 21.00 7.88
CA THR A 278 -9.06 22.27 8.62
C THR A 278 -9.14 22.06 10.14
N THR A 279 -10.08 21.24 10.61
CA THR A 279 -10.23 20.94 12.04
C THR A 279 -8.95 20.37 12.65
N ASN A 280 -8.23 19.53 11.92
CA ASN A 280 -6.99 18.96 12.43
C ASN A 280 -5.76 19.85 12.26
N VAL A 281 -5.80 20.83 11.36
CA VAL A 281 -4.78 21.90 11.30
C VAL A 281 -4.90 22.77 12.53
N ASP A 282 -6.14 23.17 12.87
CA ASP A 282 -6.42 24.01 14.03
C ASP A 282 -6.06 23.33 15.36
N SER A 283 -6.23 22.01 15.45
CA SER A 283 -5.82 21.21 16.62
C SER A 283 -4.31 20.89 16.67
N GLY A 284 -3.55 21.23 15.65
CA GLY A 284 -2.13 20.87 15.54
C GLY A 284 -1.86 19.38 15.28
N GLU A 285 -2.89 18.55 15.11
CA GLU A 285 -2.79 17.10 14.92
C GLU A 285 -2.00 16.75 13.65
N GLN A 286 -2.14 17.50 12.57
CA GLN A 286 -1.41 17.25 11.34
C GLN A 286 0.09 17.45 11.52
N THR A 287 0.49 18.57 12.13
CA THR A 287 1.90 18.85 12.42
C THR A 287 2.50 17.78 13.34
N SER A 288 1.71 17.35 14.35
CA SER A 288 2.16 16.28 15.25
C SER A 288 2.36 14.96 14.51
N ARG A 289 1.45 14.54 13.64
CA ARG A 289 1.57 13.30 12.85
C ARG A 289 2.81 13.28 11.95
N PHE A 290 3.24 14.44 11.42
CA PHE A 290 4.48 14.53 10.63
C PHE A 290 5.75 14.51 11.48
N ILE A 291 5.73 15.11 12.64
CA ILE A 291 6.92 15.33 13.47
C ILE A 291 7.03 14.27 14.57
N THR A 292 5.93 13.80 15.10
CA THR A 292 5.88 12.89 16.25
C THR A 292 6.64 11.58 16.03
N PRO A 293 6.53 10.88 14.88
CA PRO A 293 7.28 9.64 14.65
C PRO A 293 8.81 9.86 14.78
N TRP A 294 9.30 10.98 14.25
CA TRP A 294 10.72 11.33 14.32
C TRP A 294 11.16 11.75 15.73
N LYS A 295 10.30 12.45 16.47
CA LYS A 295 10.56 12.76 17.88
C LYS A 295 10.55 11.50 18.74
N ASN A 296 9.54 10.65 18.56
CA ASN A 296 9.37 9.43 19.31
C ASN A 296 10.50 8.42 19.02
N MET A 297 11.13 8.48 17.87
CA MET A 297 12.28 7.66 17.53
C MET A 297 13.34 7.66 18.64
N PHE A 298 13.68 8.84 19.17
CA PHE A 298 14.67 8.96 20.24
C PHE A 298 14.12 8.48 21.60
N PHE A 299 12.84 8.69 21.87
CA PHE A 299 12.19 8.21 23.07
C PHE A 299 12.17 6.67 23.12
N PHE A 300 11.66 6.04 22.08
CA PHE A 300 11.58 4.59 22.00
C PHE A 300 12.96 3.93 21.98
N SER A 301 13.96 4.55 21.37
CA SER A 301 15.33 4.04 21.36
C SER A 301 15.96 3.99 22.75
N SER A 302 15.62 4.96 23.62
CA SER A 302 16.14 4.99 24.99
C SER A 302 15.56 3.88 25.87
N GLU A 303 14.33 3.41 25.55
CA GLU A 303 13.68 2.33 26.32
C GLU A 303 13.98 0.93 25.77
N ASN A 304 14.12 0.80 24.45
CA ASN A 304 14.21 -0.50 23.78
C ASN A 304 15.63 -0.90 23.38
N GLU A 305 16.59 -0.02 23.57
CA GLU A 305 17.99 -0.27 23.29
C GLU A 305 18.25 -0.77 21.85
N TRP A 306 19.20 -1.69 21.69
CA TRP A 306 19.66 -2.15 20.39
C TRP A 306 18.78 -3.21 19.74
N PHE A 307 18.10 -4.04 20.52
CA PHE A 307 17.39 -5.24 20.04
C PHE A 307 15.86 -5.16 20.09
N GLY A 308 15.31 -4.15 20.76
CA GLY A 308 13.86 -3.99 20.89
C GLY A 308 13.20 -5.02 21.81
N TYR A 309 11.86 -5.10 21.70
CA TYR A 309 11.02 -5.98 22.53
C TYR A 309 10.71 -7.34 21.87
N GLY A 310 11.03 -7.50 20.61
CA GLY A 310 10.77 -8.71 19.84
C GLY A 310 9.85 -8.48 18.65
N LEU A 311 10.12 -9.21 17.57
CA LEU A 311 9.41 -9.09 16.31
C LEU A 311 7.91 -9.38 16.46
N GLY A 312 7.07 -8.61 15.79
CA GLY A 312 5.63 -8.81 15.72
C GLY A 312 4.86 -8.41 16.98
N CYS A 313 5.52 -7.85 18.00
CA CYS A 313 4.85 -7.44 19.25
C CYS A 313 3.85 -6.28 19.05
N THR A 314 4.01 -5.49 18.00
CA THR A 314 3.09 -4.40 17.66
C THR A 314 2.17 -4.74 16.48
N TYR A 315 2.27 -5.94 15.91
CA TYR A 315 1.45 -6.33 14.78
C TYR A 315 0.00 -6.64 15.20
N GLN A 316 -0.93 -5.80 14.77
CA GLN A 316 -2.35 -5.91 15.13
C GLN A 316 -2.95 -7.28 14.73
N GLY A 317 -2.66 -7.76 13.52
CA GLY A 317 -3.18 -9.06 13.05
C GLY A 317 -2.69 -10.25 13.88
N ALA A 318 -1.45 -10.23 14.39
CA ALA A 318 -0.96 -11.25 15.30
C ALA A 318 -1.66 -11.17 16.66
N ASN A 319 -1.90 -9.95 17.16
CA ASN A 319 -2.61 -9.75 18.42
C ASN A 319 -4.07 -10.20 18.33
N GLU A 320 -4.70 -10.07 17.19
CA GLU A 320 -6.06 -10.56 16.95
C GLU A 320 -6.13 -12.08 16.93
N ILE A 321 -5.14 -12.76 16.34
CA ILE A 321 -5.13 -14.23 16.21
C ILE A 321 -4.58 -14.91 17.48
N TRP A 322 -3.52 -14.37 18.09
CA TRP A 322 -2.75 -15.02 19.15
C TRP A 322 -2.93 -14.40 20.53
N GLY A 323 -3.77 -13.35 20.63
CA GLY A 323 -3.97 -12.58 21.85
C GLY A 323 -3.04 -11.37 21.95
N VAL A 324 -3.33 -10.49 22.90
CA VAL A 324 -2.66 -9.19 23.04
C VAL A 324 -1.24 -9.37 23.58
N SER A 325 -0.25 -8.84 22.88
CA SER A 325 1.16 -8.87 23.28
C SER A 325 1.47 -7.87 24.39
N LEU A 326 2.54 -8.12 25.15
CA LEU A 326 3.06 -7.16 26.13
C LEU A 326 3.52 -5.85 25.47
N GLY A 327 3.98 -5.88 24.22
CA GLY A 327 4.36 -4.69 23.45
C GLY A 327 3.19 -3.74 23.27
N ILE A 328 2.03 -4.25 22.85
CA ILE A 328 0.81 -3.43 22.71
C ILE A 328 0.28 -2.96 24.06
N LEU A 329 0.33 -3.79 25.10
CA LEU A 329 -0.10 -3.38 26.43
C LEU A 329 0.74 -2.22 26.97
N LYS A 330 2.05 -2.20 26.67
CA LYS A 330 2.97 -1.16 27.15
C LYS A 330 2.94 0.11 26.31
N TYR A 331 2.93 -0.04 24.98
CA TYR A 331 3.13 1.09 24.06
C TYR A 331 1.89 1.49 23.27
N GLY A 332 0.84 0.68 23.27
CA GLY A 332 -0.34 0.89 22.45
C GLY A 332 -0.18 0.48 20.99
N TYR A 333 -1.08 0.97 20.15
CA TYR A 333 -1.06 0.75 18.71
C TYR A 333 -0.33 1.88 18.01
N PHE A 334 0.49 1.53 17.02
CA PHE A 334 1.21 2.50 16.19
C PHE A 334 0.72 2.42 14.75
N GLU A 335 0.67 3.56 14.11
CA GLU A 335 0.31 3.68 12.69
C GLU A 335 1.56 3.79 11.80
N GLU A 336 2.71 4.23 12.36
CA GLU A 336 3.94 4.52 11.64
C GLU A 336 4.94 3.38 11.70
N GLU A 337 5.66 3.15 10.59
CA GLU A 337 6.65 2.08 10.46
C GLU A 337 7.89 2.31 11.31
N LEU A 338 8.34 3.57 11.44
CA LEU A 338 9.57 3.92 12.16
C LEU A 338 9.52 3.50 13.63
N GLU A 339 8.42 3.85 14.30
CA GLU A 339 8.19 3.52 15.71
C GLU A 339 8.11 2.01 15.92
N ARG A 340 7.42 1.30 15.02
CA ARG A 340 7.30 -0.16 15.05
C ARG A 340 8.64 -0.86 14.93
N ILE A 341 9.45 -0.44 13.97
CA ILE A 341 10.79 -1.02 13.77
C ILE A 341 11.63 -0.88 15.06
N LEU A 342 11.58 0.30 15.69
CA LEU A 342 12.36 0.56 16.90
C LEU A 342 11.86 -0.25 18.10
N ILE A 343 10.54 -0.36 18.27
CA ILE A 343 9.97 -1.17 19.36
C ILE A 343 10.24 -2.64 19.13
N GLU A 344 10.11 -3.13 17.91
CA GLU A 344 10.22 -4.57 17.62
C GLU A 344 11.66 -5.07 17.53
N GLY A 345 12.58 -4.29 16.98
CA GLY A 345 13.94 -4.75 16.74
C GLY A 345 15.04 -3.73 17.06
N GLY A 346 14.70 -2.61 17.70
CA GLY A 346 15.65 -1.60 18.16
C GLY A 346 16.42 -0.94 17.02
N TRP A 347 17.54 -0.31 17.40
CA TRP A 347 18.43 0.34 16.45
C TRP A 347 19.02 -0.58 15.38
N PHE A 348 19.29 -1.83 15.72
CA PHE A 348 19.84 -2.79 14.73
C PHE A 348 18.86 -3.05 13.60
N LEU A 349 17.57 -3.26 13.90
CA LEU A 349 16.59 -3.49 12.87
C LEU A 349 16.38 -2.23 12.00
N LEU A 350 16.37 -1.03 12.62
CA LEU A 350 16.26 0.22 11.88
C LEU A 350 17.44 0.41 10.93
N LEU A 351 18.67 0.27 11.41
CA LEU A 351 19.88 0.42 10.59
C LEU A 351 19.89 -0.58 9.43
N LEU A 352 19.44 -1.80 9.67
CA LEU A 352 19.33 -2.83 8.64
C LEU A 352 18.30 -2.46 7.58
N LYS A 353 17.11 -1.97 7.97
CA LYS A 353 16.06 -1.52 7.04
C LYS A 353 16.52 -0.31 6.22
N VAL A 354 17.14 0.67 6.84
CA VAL A 354 17.72 1.84 6.16
C VAL A 354 18.81 1.39 5.18
N SER A 355 19.69 0.47 5.58
CA SER A 355 20.71 -0.08 4.68
C SER A 355 20.12 -0.75 3.46
N PHE A 356 19.02 -1.50 3.61
CA PHE A 356 18.30 -2.10 2.48
C PHE A 356 17.61 -1.06 1.60
N ALA A 357 17.02 -0.02 2.17
CA ALA A 357 16.45 1.07 1.40
C ALA A 357 17.54 1.76 0.53
N LEU A 358 18.68 2.06 1.13
CA LEU A 358 19.82 2.63 0.42
C LEU A 358 20.34 1.69 -0.68
N LEU A 359 20.49 0.42 -0.38
CA LEU A 359 20.90 -0.59 -1.37
C LEU A 359 19.92 -0.65 -2.54
N PHE A 360 18.60 -0.64 -2.27
CA PHE A 360 17.59 -0.61 -3.32
C PHE A 360 17.68 0.67 -4.16
N ILE A 361 17.84 1.85 -3.54
CA ILE A 361 17.99 3.13 -4.23
C ILE A 361 19.17 3.10 -5.22
N VAL A 362 20.25 2.42 -4.83
CA VAL A 362 21.45 2.29 -5.68
C VAL A 362 21.26 1.27 -6.79
N LEU A 363 20.60 0.14 -6.52
CA LEU A 363 20.48 -0.99 -7.46
C LEU A 363 19.29 -0.88 -8.40
N SER A 364 18.24 -0.15 -8.03
CA SER A 364 17.04 0.00 -8.88
C SER A 364 17.28 0.95 -10.04
N SER A 365 16.55 0.73 -11.13
CA SER A 365 16.52 1.65 -12.27
C SER A 365 15.66 2.90 -12.03
N ILE A 366 14.99 3.00 -10.89
CA ILE A 366 14.17 4.17 -10.51
C ILE A 366 15.10 5.36 -10.21
N PRO A 367 14.78 6.58 -10.67
CA PRO A 367 15.57 7.76 -10.32
C PRO A 367 15.73 7.89 -8.80
N ARG A 368 16.96 8.19 -8.34
CA ARG A 368 17.33 8.20 -6.91
C ARG A 368 16.43 9.09 -6.06
N GLY A 369 16.08 10.28 -6.56
CA GLY A 369 15.17 11.19 -5.84
C GLY A 369 13.78 10.60 -5.62
N LEU A 370 13.23 9.88 -6.61
CA LEU A 370 11.93 9.23 -6.50
C LEU A 370 11.97 8.04 -5.55
N SER A 371 12.97 7.17 -5.67
CA SER A 371 13.09 6.03 -4.76
C SER A 371 13.34 6.48 -3.32
N SER A 372 14.13 7.53 -3.10
CA SER A 372 14.30 8.12 -1.77
C SER A 372 12.99 8.68 -1.20
N LEU A 373 12.19 9.37 -2.03
CA LEU A 373 10.86 9.86 -1.62
C LEU A 373 9.92 8.70 -1.25
N ILE A 374 9.89 7.64 -2.04
CA ILE A 374 9.06 6.46 -1.77
C ILE A 374 9.42 5.84 -0.41
N PHE A 375 10.71 5.65 -0.12
CA PHE A 375 11.12 5.07 1.16
C PHE A 375 10.92 6.03 2.34
N LEU A 376 11.09 7.33 2.14
CA LEU A 376 10.77 8.32 3.17
C LEU A 376 9.28 8.28 3.54
N LEU A 377 8.39 8.16 2.54
CA LEU A 377 6.96 8.02 2.76
C LEU A 377 6.63 6.72 3.50
N ILE A 378 7.25 5.59 3.13
CA ILE A 378 7.04 4.32 3.80
C ILE A 378 7.45 4.41 5.27
N PHE A 379 8.65 4.88 5.58
CA PHE A 379 9.13 4.98 6.96
C PHE A 379 8.40 6.03 7.79
N GLY A 380 7.96 7.11 7.16
CA GLY A 380 7.31 8.22 7.86
C GLY A 380 5.80 8.07 8.03
N TYR A 381 5.11 7.32 7.14
CA TYR A 381 3.64 7.39 7.08
C TYR A 381 2.93 6.08 6.86
N PHE A 382 3.55 5.09 6.23
CA PHE A 382 2.85 3.88 5.80
C PHE A 382 3.45 2.64 6.47
N PRO A 383 2.75 2.06 7.45
CA PRO A 383 3.25 0.89 8.13
C PRO A 383 3.25 -0.33 7.21
N LEU A 384 4.42 -0.92 6.97
CA LEU A 384 4.55 -2.20 6.28
C LEU A 384 4.22 -3.39 7.20
N VAL A 385 4.53 -3.24 8.49
CA VAL A 385 4.40 -4.32 9.48
C VAL A 385 2.98 -4.49 9.98
N SER A 386 2.22 -3.40 10.13
CA SER A 386 0.86 -3.49 10.67
C SER A 386 -0.20 -3.82 9.65
N ASN A 387 0.12 -3.68 8.37
CA ASN A 387 -0.85 -3.85 7.29
C ASN A 387 -0.24 -4.64 6.13
N THR A 388 -0.65 -5.89 6.00
CA THR A 388 -0.17 -6.80 4.95
C THR A 388 -0.51 -6.32 3.54
N TYR A 389 -1.60 -5.59 3.37
CA TYR A 389 -1.95 -4.96 2.08
C TYR A 389 -0.93 -3.90 1.70
N ASN A 390 -0.49 -3.05 2.65
CA ASN A 390 0.52 -2.03 2.40
C ASN A 390 1.80 -2.69 1.88
N SER A 391 2.29 -3.71 2.58
CA SER A 391 3.49 -4.45 2.19
C SER A 391 3.39 -4.97 0.74
N PHE A 392 2.29 -5.62 0.41
CA PHE A 392 2.09 -6.20 -0.93
C PHE A 392 1.94 -5.13 -2.03
N PHE A 393 1.11 -4.12 -1.82
CA PHE A 393 0.85 -3.12 -2.85
C PHE A 393 2.02 -2.16 -3.04
N PHE A 394 2.75 -1.80 -2.00
CA PHE A 394 4.01 -1.07 -2.15
C PHE A 394 5.05 -1.88 -2.92
N LEU A 395 5.20 -3.16 -2.57
CA LEU A 395 6.08 -4.08 -3.30
C LEU A 395 5.75 -4.08 -4.79
N TRP A 396 4.49 -4.32 -5.15
CA TRP A 396 4.05 -4.39 -6.54
C TRP A 396 4.22 -3.05 -7.27
N GLY A 397 3.90 -1.94 -6.63
CA GLY A 397 4.07 -0.59 -7.19
C GLY A 397 5.53 -0.26 -7.50
N ILE A 398 6.43 -0.52 -6.55
CA ILE A 398 7.88 -0.29 -6.72
C ILE A 398 8.46 -1.20 -7.80
N ILE A 399 8.04 -2.47 -7.85
CA ILE A 399 8.46 -3.44 -8.85
C ILE A 399 8.04 -2.99 -10.26
N SER A 400 6.81 -2.58 -10.44
CA SER A 400 6.30 -2.11 -11.73
C SER A 400 7.08 -0.90 -12.23
N LEU A 401 7.32 0.09 -11.36
CA LEU A 401 8.12 1.26 -11.68
C LEU A 401 9.56 0.91 -12.02
N SER A 402 10.22 0.07 -11.21
CA SER A 402 11.61 -0.35 -11.45
C SER A 402 11.75 -1.03 -12.80
N TRP A 403 10.83 -1.96 -13.12
CA TRP A 403 10.81 -2.64 -14.42
C TRP A 403 10.65 -1.64 -15.58
N GLN A 404 9.75 -0.66 -15.46
CA GLN A 404 9.51 0.32 -16.52
C GLN A 404 10.72 1.21 -16.78
N TYR A 405 11.38 1.69 -15.74
CA TYR A 405 12.61 2.45 -15.91
C TYR A 405 13.74 1.60 -16.51
N GLU A 406 13.82 0.33 -16.16
CA GLU A 406 14.77 -0.60 -16.77
C GLU A 406 14.50 -0.78 -18.28
N GLN A 407 13.24 -0.94 -18.70
CA GLN A 407 12.89 -1.02 -20.13
C GLN A 407 13.24 0.29 -20.84
N LYS A 408 12.90 1.45 -20.27
CA LYS A 408 13.26 2.77 -20.84
C LYS A 408 14.77 2.89 -21.05
N ASN A 409 15.56 2.54 -20.06
CA ASN A 409 17.02 2.62 -20.16
C ASN A 409 17.59 1.69 -21.23
N ARG A 410 17.04 0.49 -21.41
CA ARG A 410 17.46 -0.43 -22.48
C ARG A 410 17.19 0.14 -23.87
N PHE A 411 16.05 0.80 -24.09
CA PHE A 411 15.73 1.44 -25.36
C PHE A 411 16.62 2.64 -25.69
N LEU A 412 17.14 3.34 -24.69
CA LEU A 412 18.04 4.47 -24.90
C LEU A 412 19.47 4.05 -25.24
N HIS A 413 19.86 2.82 -24.94
CA HIS A 413 21.20 2.27 -25.16
C HIS A 413 21.26 1.23 -26.31
N SER A 414 20.12 0.89 -26.92
CA SER A 414 20.02 0.05 -28.14
C SER A 414 19.89 0.93 -29.39
#